data_02cf64d726310fe5bb7b92b82eb1243f
#
_entry.id   02cf64d726310fe5bb7b92b82eb1243f
#
_cell.length_a   1.000
_cell.length_b   1.000
_cell.length_c   1.000
_cell.angle_alpha   90.00
_cell.angle_beta   90.00
_cell.angle_gamma   90.00
#
_symmetry.space_group_name_H-M   'P 1'
#
loop_
_entity.id
_entity.type
_entity.pdbx_description
1 polymer ?
#
loop_
_entity_poly.entity_id
_entity_poly.type
_entity_poly.pdbx_seq_one_letter_code
_entity_poly.pdbx_strand_id
1 'polypeptide(L)'
;MVPRMTTLKETTVDTASSIEAKMARMFGAHERILVLPVDHGMALGNVSGLDDPVGLVLDFLKVEGVNGVLCSLPVGRRLSRAGMAEDRFRLVTLDSALGGGDGSIWQVRVTRAADAAEENCDAVKVLMAWEDDLASRARILALVAHALDEGHDAGLPVIVEPLASGPLQGVALAEVERRELEGARIAVEAGADIIKMKAWASDAGKRFVSTCPVPVVALGGQLSGQSGDVVDTIKMALDIGMRGIFVGRNIWQRPRTEALTLMEKVSKVVHG
;
A
#
# COMPACT_ATOMS: atom_id res chain seq x y z
N MET A 1 45.67 -32.07 -15.88
CA MET A 1 44.31 -32.13 -16.40
C MET A 1 43.45 -31.34 -15.40
N VAL A 2 43.19 -30.06 -15.69
CA VAL A 2 42.48 -29.15 -14.79
C VAL A 2 40.97 -29.31 -15.11
N PRO A 3 40.07 -29.53 -14.12
CA PRO A 3 38.65 -29.61 -14.41
C PRO A 3 38.11 -28.25 -14.83
N ARG A 4 37.41 -28.21 -15.96
CA ARG A 4 36.66 -27.04 -16.42
C ARG A 4 35.60 -26.67 -15.37
N MET A 5 35.72 -25.49 -14.81
CA MET A 5 34.63 -24.84 -14.05
C MET A 5 33.44 -24.69 -15.00
N THR A 6 32.35 -25.38 -14.68
CA THR A 6 31.05 -25.21 -15.31
C THR A 6 30.53 -23.85 -14.85
N THR A 7 30.53 -22.89 -15.74
CA THR A 7 29.85 -21.58 -15.52
C THR A 7 28.37 -21.86 -15.28
N LEU A 8 27.92 -21.64 -14.06
CA LEU A 8 26.50 -21.52 -13.76
C LEU A 8 25.98 -20.36 -14.62
N LYS A 9 25.07 -20.65 -15.55
CA LYS A 9 24.27 -19.60 -16.20
C LYS A 9 23.47 -18.95 -15.11
N GLU A 10 23.85 -17.74 -14.72
CA GLU A 10 22.94 -16.82 -14.03
C GLU A 10 21.73 -16.63 -14.95
N THR A 11 20.62 -17.22 -14.57
CA THR A 11 19.34 -16.93 -15.19
C THR A 11 19.01 -15.49 -14.76
N THR A 12 19.34 -14.53 -15.60
CA THR A 12 18.88 -13.15 -15.42
C THR A 12 17.35 -13.21 -15.49
N VAL A 13 16.70 -13.10 -14.34
CA VAL A 13 15.24 -12.90 -14.29
C VAL A 13 14.99 -11.59 -15.02
N ASP A 14 14.16 -11.62 -16.06
CA ASP A 14 13.68 -10.40 -16.71
C ASP A 14 12.76 -9.68 -15.72
N THR A 15 13.31 -8.73 -14.97
CA THR A 15 12.63 -8.03 -13.89
C THR A 15 11.47 -7.19 -14.41
N ALA A 16 11.59 -6.62 -15.61
CA ALA A 16 10.51 -5.86 -16.25
C ALA A 16 9.30 -6.77 -16.53
N SER A 17 9.54 -7.95 -17.13
CA SER A 17 8.48 -8.96 -17.37
C SER A 17 7.85 -9.45 -16.06
N SER A 18 8.64 -9.55 -14.97
CA SER A 18 8.12 -9.91 -13.64
C SER A 18 7.19 -8.83 -13.07
N ILE A 19 7.55 -7.54 -13.18
CA ILE A 19 6.72 -6.42 -12.73
C ILE A 19 5.42 -6.37 -13.52
N GLU A 20 5.48 -6.46 -14.86
CA GLU A 20 4.30 -6.47 -15.72
C GLU A 20 3.35 -7.63 -15.38
N ALA A 21 3.88 -8.85 -15.15
CA ALA A 21 3.09 -10.01 -14.77
C ALA A 21 2.39 -9.81 -13.42
N LYS A 22 3.08 -9.22 -12.43
CA LYS A 22 2.49 -8.92 -11.11
C LYS A 22 1.44 -7.82 -11.19
N MET A 23 1.69 -6.77 -11.99
CA MET A 23 0.70 -5.72 -12.27
C MET A 23 -0.54 -6.28 -12.98
N ALA A 24 -0.35 -7.14 -13.98
CA ALA A 24 -1.44 -7.83 -14.66
C ALA A 24 -2.23 -8.75 -13.73
N ARG A 25 -1.54 -9.45 -12.80
CA ARG A 25 -2.20 -10.26 -11.77
C ARG A 25 -3.09 -9.40 -10.86
N MET A 26 -2.62 -8.23 -10.43
CA MET A 26 -3.37 -7.34 -9.53
C MET A 26 -4.53 -6.63 -10.25
N PHE A 27 -4.31 -6.12 -11.46
CA PHE A 27 -5.26 -5.22 -12.15
C PHE A 27 -5.80 -5.77 -13.47
N GLY A 28 -5.28 -6.88 -14.01
CA GLY A 28 -5.68 -7.41 -15.30
C GLY A 28 -7.03 -8.12 -15.28
N ALA A 29 -7.24 -9.04 -14.34
CA ALA A 29 -8.51 -9.78 -14.18
C ALA A 29 -9.53 -9.01 -13.33
N HIS A 30 -9.05 -8.10 -12.49
CA HIS A 30 -9.85 -7.27 -11.62
C HIS A 30 -9.63 -5.81 -12.02
N GLU A 31 -10.64 -5.14 -12.54
CA GLU A 31 -10.54 -3.71 -12.80
C GLU A 31 -10.21 -2.91 -11.54
N ARG A 32 -10.57 -3.45 -10.37
CA ARG A 32 -10.41 -2.86 -9.06
C ARG A 32 -9.93 -3.89 -8.05
N ILE A 33 -9.16 -3.45 -7.05
CA ILE A 33 -8.66 -4.31 -5.97
C ILE A 33 -9.14 -3.85 -4.60
N LEU A 34 -9.42 -4.82 -3.72
CA LEU A 34 -9.71 -4.62 -2.30
C LEU A 34 -8.65 -5.29 -1.46
N VAL A 35 -7.87 -4.49 -0.74
CA VAL A 35 -6.73 -4.94 0.07
C VAL A 35 -6.95 -4.58 1.54
N LEU A 36 -6.65 -5.50 2.44
CA LEU A 36 -6.68 -5.31 3.89
C LEU A 36 -5.28 -4.94 4.41
N PRO A 37 -4.98 -3.68 4.78
CA PRO A 37 -3.71 -3.32 5.40
C PRO A 37 -3.72 -3.65 6.90
N VAL A 38 -2.68 -4.38 7.34
CA VAL A 38 -2.39 -4.75 8.73
C VAL A 38 -0.94 -4.40 9.13
N ASP A 39 -0.27 -3.57 8.35
CA ASP A 39 1.10 -3.10 8.58
C ASP A 39 1.22 -2.01 9.67
N HIS A 40 0.09 -1.55 10.20
CA HIS A 40 0.03 -0.43 11.16
C HIS A 40 0.84 -0.66 12.44
N GLY A 41 1.01 -1.92 12.88
CA GLY A 41 1.85 -2.25 14.04
C GLY A 41 3.31 -1.84 13.87
N MET A 42 3.81 -1.74 12.65
CA MET A 42 5.17 -1.29 12.34
C MET A 42 5.39 0.19 12.71
N ALA A 43 4.38 1.03 12.56
CA ALA A 43 4.46 2.46 12.80
C ALA A 43 3.88 2.87 14.16
N LEU A 44 2.83 2.18 14.64
CA LEU A 44 2.03 2.58 15.78
C LEU A 44 2.21 1.67 17.01
N GLY A 45 2.99 0.58 16.87
CA GLY A 45 3.20 -0.39 17.95
C GLY A 45 1.94 -1.19 18.25
N ASN A 46 1.49 -1.17 19.50
CA ASN A 46 0.31 -1.90 19.92
C ASN A 46 -0.97 -1.17 19.49
N VAL A 47 -1.65 -1.73 18.50
CA VAL A 47 -2.86 -1.13 17.90
C VAL A 47 -4.06 -2.01 18.20
N SER A 48 -5.09 -1.44 18.84
CA SER A 48 -6.34 -2.15 19.14
C SER A 48 -6.92 -2.78 17.87
N GLY A 49 -7.26 -4.06 17.95
CA GLY A 49 -7.79 -4.85 16.85
C GLY A 49 -6.72 -5.56 15.99
N LEU A 50 -5.42 -5.35 16.27
CA LEU A 50 -4.30 -6.07 15.63
C LEU A 50 -3.53 -6.98 16.58
N ASP A 51 -4.16 -7.46 17.65
CA ASP A 51 -3.54 -8.38 18.62
C ASP A 51 -3.14 -9.71 17.96
N ASP A 52 -3.94 -10.21 17.03
CA ASP A 52 -3.64 -11.36 16.16
C ASP A 52 -3.84 -10.98 14.69
N PRO A 53 -2.83 -10.39 14.04
CA PRO A 53 -2.94 -9.99 12.65
C PRO A 53 -3.07 -11.17 11.67
N VAL A 54 -2.55 -12.36 12.01
CA VAL A 54 -2.63 -13.54 11.15
C VAL A 54 -4.06 -14.10 11.14
N GLY A 55 -4.64 -14.39 12.30
CA GLY A 55 -6.01 -14.87 12.40
C GLY A 55 -7.01 -13.86 11.83
N LEU A 56 -6.77 -12.56 12.08
CA LEU A 56 -7.56 -11.48 11.49
C LEU A 56 -7.57 -11.56 9.96
N VAL A 57 -6.40 -11.59 9.34
CA VAL A 57 -6.29 -11.62 7.86
C VAL A 57 -6.95 -12.86 7.28
N LEU A 58 -6.69 -14.04 7.86
CA LEU A 58 -7.28 -15.29 7.37
C LEU A 58 -8.82 -15.28 7.41
N ASP A 59 -9.42 -14.62 8.40
CA ASP A 59 -10.87 -14.47 8.44
C ASP A 59 -11.40 -13.52 7.36
N PHE A 60 -10.72 -12.38 7.14
CA PHE A 60 -11.15 -11.42 6.13
C PHE A 60 -10.91 -11.91 4.69
N LEU A 61 -9.90 -12.74 4.46
CA LEU A 61 -9.67 -13.35 3.14
C LEU A 61 -10.72 -14.39 2.75
N LYS A 62 -11.57 -14.83 3.68
CA LYS A 62 -12.76 -15.66 3.37
C LYS A 62 -13.90 -14.83 2.76
N VAL A 63 -13.88 -13.51 2.94
CA VAL A 63 -14.86 -12.62 2.31
C VAL A 63 -14.55 -12.56 0.81
N GLU A 64 -15.54 -12.87 -0.01
CA GLU A 64 -15.43 -12.81 -1.46
C GLU A 64 -15.06 -11.39 -1.91
N GLY A 65 -14.13 -11.30 -2.87
CA GLY A 65 -13.65 -10.03 -3.41
C GLY A 65 -12.56 -9.33 -2.58
N VAL A 66 -12.20 -9.82 -1.38
CA VAL A 66 -10.97 -9.34 -0.71
C VAL A 66 -9.78 -9.96 -1.42
N ASN A 67 -9.06 -9.17 -2.21
CA ASN A 67 -8.03 -9.65 -3.11
C ASN A 67 -6.70 -9.95 -2.41
N GLY A 68 -6.38 -9.27 -1.30
CA GLY A 68 -5.10 -9.48 -0.65
C GLY A 68 -4.90 -8.70 0.63
N VAL A 69 -3.66 -8.70 1.09
CA VAL A 69 -3.22 -8.08 2.34
C VAL A 69 -1.98 -7.22 2.11
N LEU A 70 -1.91 -6.07 2.80
CA LEU A 70 -0.66 -5.32 3.00
C LEU A 70 -0.20 -5.51 4.44
N CYS A 71 0.99 -6.07 4.63
CA CYS A 71 1.51 -6.43 5.94
C CYS A 71 3.03 -6.20 6.05
N SER A 72 3.60 -6.44 7.23
CA SER A 72 5.05 -6.60 7.38
C SER A 72 5.51 -7.95 6.86
N LEU A 73 6.75 -8.07 6.41
CA LEU A 73 7.30 -9.33 5.91
C LEU A 73 7.18 -10.50 6.92
N PRO A 74 7.47 -10.32 8.23
CA PRO A 74 7.25 -11.39 9.22
C PRO A 74 5.80 -11.85 9.34
N VAL A 75 4.83 -10.95 9.18
CA VAL A 75 3.40 -11.32 9.16
C VAL A 75 3.08 -12.07 7.86
N GLY A 76 3.58 -11.63 6.72
CA GLY A 76 3.44 -12.32 5.44
C GLY A 76 3.96 -13.76 5.48
N ARG A 77 5.14 -13.99 6.09
CA ARG A 77 5.69 -15.35 6.31
C ARG A 77 4.78 -16.23 7.17
N ARG A 78 4.20 -15.66 8.21
CA ARG A 78 3.25 -16.41 9.07
C ARG A 78 1.96 -16.73 8.33
N LEU A 79 1.46 -15.82 7.49
CA LEU A 79 0.26 -16.05 6.66
C LEU A 79 0.48 -17.20 5.67
N SER A 80 1.65 -17.26 5.01
CA SER A 80 2.00 -18.38 4.12
C SER A 80 2.01 -19.70 4.86
N ARG A 81 2.66 -19.76 6.03
CA ARG A 81 2.70 -20.97 6.87
C ARG A 81 1.32 -21.37 7.41
N ALA A 82 0.42 -20.42 7.59
CA ALA A 82 -0.95 -20.65 8.05
C ALA A 82 -1.91 -21.01 6.90
N GLY A 83 -1.41 -21.16 5.66
CA GLY A 83 -2.20 -21.60 4.52
C GLY A 83 -2.98 -20.49 3.82
N MET A 84 -2.48 -19.26 3.84
CA MET A 84 -3.04 -18.21 2.99
C MET A 84 -3.03 -18.67 1.53
N ALA A 85 -4.18 -18.57 0.86
CA ALA A 85 -4.34 -19.02 -0.51
C ALA A 85 -3.42 -18.25 -1.49
N GLU A 86 -2.87 -18.96 -2.49
CA GLU A 86 -1.90 -18.40 -3.44
C GLU A 86 -2.51 -17.40 -4.42
N ASP A 87 -3.83 -17.45 -4.61
CA ASP A 87 -4.57 -16.49 -5.44
C ASP A 87 -4.74 -15.11 -4.77
N ARG A 88 -4.44 -14.99 -3.48
CA ARG A 88 -4.50 -13.74 -2.73
C ARG A 88 -3.18 -12.97 -2.81
N PHE A 89 -3.28 -11.65 -3.01
CA PHE A 89 -2.08 -10.80 -3.08
C PHE A 89 -1.42 -10.62 -1.72
N ARG A 90 -0.11 -10.69 -1.71
CA ARG A 90 0.71 -10.43 -0.55
C ARG A 90 1.63 -9.24 -0.84
N LEU A 91 1.24 -8.10 -0.25
CA LEU A 91 1.95 -6.84 -0.39
C LEU A 91 2.71 -6.56 0.91
N VAL A 92 3.94 -6.09 0.82
CA VAL A 92 4.81 -5.93 1.98
C VAL A 92 5.30 -4.48 2.12
N THR A 93 5.15 -3.90 3.31
CA THR A 93 5.73 -2.60 3.61
C THR A 93 7.24 -2.72 3.82
N LEU A 94 8.01 -1.82 3.18
CA LEU A 94 9.47 -1.79 3.25
C LEU A 94 9.98 -0.91 4.39
N ASP A 95 9.13 -0.06 4.93
CA ASP A 95 9.49 0.98 5.88
C ASP A 95 8.60 1.00 7.12
N SER A 96 9.12 1.65 8.15
CA SER A 96 8.35 2.06 9.33
C SER A 96 8.37 3.58 9.44
N ALA A 97 7.22 4.15 9.76
CA ALA A 97 7.05 5.58 9.99
C ALA A 97 6.92 5.83 11.50
N LEU A 98 7.96 6.37 12.10
CA LEU A 98 7.98 6.72 13.50
C LEU A 98 7.47 8.15 13.67
N GLY A 99 6.32 8.32 14.34
CA GLY A 99 5.71 9.62 14.55
C GLY A 99 6.30 10.35 15.76
N GLY A 100 6.67 11.61 15.60
CA GLY A 100 6.96 12.52 16.70
C GLY A 100 5.69 13.14 17.29
N GLY A 101 5.75 13.63 18.52
CA GLY A 101 4.64 14.33 19.19
C GLY A 101 4.27 15.67 18.54
N ASP A 102 5.12 16.20 17.70
CA ASP A 102 4.95 17.43 16.90
C ASP A 102 4.35 17.18 15.51
N GLY A 103 4.00 15.92 15.20
CA GLY A 103 3.48 15.51 13.89
C GLY A 103 4.57 15.22 12.85
N SER A 104 5.85 15.34 13.21
CA SER A 104 6.94 14.89 12.35
C SER A 104 6.92 13.37 12.16
N ILE A 105 7.35 12.91 10.98
CA ILE A 105 7.48 11.48 10.67
C ILE A 105 8.93 11.19 10.29
N TRP A 106 9.55 10.27 11.05
CA TRP A 106 10.83 9.68 10.70
C TRP A 106 10.62 8.33 10.05
N GLN A 107 11.01 8.22 8.79
CA GLN A 107 10.95 6.96 8.05
C GLN A 107 12.28 6.22 8.14
N VAL A 108 12.19 4.91 8.39
CA VAL A 108 13.33 4.00 8.37
C VAL A 108 12.99 2.77 7.55
N ARG A 109 13.95 2.29 6.75
CA ARG A 109 13.83 1.03 6.03
C ARG A 109 13.98 -0.13 7.02
N VAL A 110 13.08 -1.09 6.92
CA VAL A 110 13.02 -2.26 7.84
C VAL A 110 12.98 -3.60 7.11
N THR A 111 12.68 -3.56 5.80
CA THR A 111 12.61 -4.76 4.95
C THR A 111 13.31 -4.47 3.64
N ARG A 112 14.07 -5.41 3.09
CA ARG A 112 14.64 -5.33 1.74
C ARG A 112 13.62 -5.88 0.73
N ALA A 113 13.56 -5.29 -0.45
CA ALA A 113 12.67 -5.78 -1.50
C ALA A 113 13.06 -7.20 -1.96
N ALA A 114 14.34 -7.53 -1.99
CA ALA A 114 14.82 -8.88 -2.30
C ALA A 114 14.23 -9.95 -1.36
N ASP A 115 14.17 -9.66 -0.03
CA ASP A 115 13.59 -10.60 0.93
C ASP A 115 12.07 -10.80 0.69
N ALA A 116 11.37 -9.78 0.20
CA ALA A 116 9.96 -9.89 -0.18
C ALA A 116 9.79 -10.70 -1.48
N ALA A 117 10.70 -10.55 -2.44
CA ALA A 117 10.70 -11.33 -3.68
C ALA A 117 10.98 -12.82 -3.42
N GLU A 118 11.93 -13.16 -2.56
CA GLU A 118 12.21 -14.53 -2.11
C GLU A 118 10.99 -15.23 -1.50
N GLU A 119 10.10 -14.46 -0.85
CA GLU A 119 8.84 -14.93 -0.28
C GLU A 119 7.67 -14.88 -1.27
N ASN A 120 7.92 -14.66 -2.56
CA ASN A 120 6.92 -14.56 -3.62
C ASN A 120 5.82 -13.51 -3.33
N CYS A 121 6.20 -12.36 -2.80
CA CYS A 121 5.28 -11.23 -2.65
C CYS A 121 4.93 -10.61 -4.01
N ASP A 122 3.76 -9.99 -4.09
CA ASP A 122 3.24 -9.42 -5.35
C ASP A 122 3.66 -7.98 -5.58
N ALA A 123 3.86 -7.22 -4.50
CA ALA A 123 4.38 -5.85 -4.55
C ALA A 123 4.98 -5.45 -3.21
N VAL A 124 5.72 -4.37 -3.22
CA VAL A 124 6.23 -3.71 -2.02
C VAL A 124 5.68 -2.30 -1.90
N LYS A 125 5.64 -1.78 -0.68
CA LYS A 125 5.11 -0.44 -0.39
C LYS A 125 6.11 0.38 0.40
N VAL A 126 6.25 1.65 0.05
CA VAL A 126 7.00 2.66 0.79
C VAL A 126 6.11 3.88 1.05
N LEU A 127 6.17 4.42 2.28
CA LEU A 127 5.54 5.70 2.59
C LEU A 127 6.40 6.84 2.04
N MET A 128 5.76 7.93 1.60
CA MET A 128 6.38 9.20 1.24
C MET A 128 5.80 10.29 2.15
N ALA A 129 6.40 10.45 3.34
CA ALA A 129 5.98 11.47 4.31
C ALA A 129 6.40 12.86 3.82
N TRP A 130 5.51 13.54 3.08
CA TRP A 130 5.80 14.75 2.34
C TRP A 130 5.56 15.99 3.19
N GLU A 131 6.64 16.68 3.52
CA GLU A 131 6.66 17.89 4.35
C GLU A 131 6.95 19.13 3.51
N ASP A 132 6.84 20.34 4.10
CA ASP A 132 7.23 21.59 3.43
C ASP A 132 8.72 21.90 3.55
N ASP A 133 9.39 21.33 4.55
CA ASP A 133 10.83 21.50 4.73
C ASP A 133 11.64 20.85 3.61
N LEU A 134 12.52 21.63 2.99
CA LEU A 134 13.29 21.22 1.83
C LEU A 134 14.28 20.08 2.15
N ALA A 135 14.88 20.09 3.34
CA ALA A 135 15.81 19.03 3.75
C ALA A 135 15.06 17.71 3.99
N SER A 136 13.88 17.76 4.61
CA SER A 136 12.99 16.61 4.78
C SER A 136 12.55 16.06 3.43
N ARG A 137 12.14 16.92 2.48
CA ARG A 137 11.79 16.52 1.10
C ARG A 137 12.93 15.78 0.40
N ALA A 138 14.13 16.32 0.45
CA ALA A 138 15.30 15.70 -0.17
C ALA A 138 15.61 14.32 0.44
N ARG A 139 15.55 14.22 1.76
CA ARG A 139 15.76 12.95 2.49
C ARG A 139 14.69 11.91 2.13
N ILE A 140 13.42 12.29 2.14
CA ILE A 140 12.30 11.39 1.84
C ILE A 140 12.34 10.94 0.38
N LEU A 141 12.61 11.85 -0.56
CA LEU A 141 12.73 11.50 -1.98
C LEU A 141 13.89 10.52 -2.21
N ALA A 142 15.04 10.71 -1.56
CA ALA A 142 16.16 9.78 -1.65
C ALA A 142 15.79 8.37 -1.10
N LEU A 143 15.03 8.31 0.01
CA LEU A 143 14.54 7.04 0.56
C LEU A 143 13.56 6.34 -0.40
N VAL A 144 12.64 7.10 -0.99
CA VAL A 144 11.66 6.57 -1.96
C VAL A 144 12.37 6.09 -3.24
N ALA A 145 13.30 6.89 -3.79
CA ALA A 145 14.08 6.51 -4.95
C ALA A 145 14.84 5.18 -4.73
N HIS A 146 15.51 5.06 -3.58
CA HIS A 146 16.18 3.80 -3.22
C HIS A 146 15.21 2.62 -3.09
N ALA A 147 14.00 2.85 -2.57
CA ALA A 147 12.98 1.80 -2.48
C ALA A 147 12.46 1.37 -3.86
N LEU A 148 12.35 2.33 -4.81
CA LEU A 148 11.99 2.06 -6.20
C LEU A 148 13.06 1.22 -6.88
N ASP A 149 14.34 1.62 -6.79
CA ASP A 149 15.46 0.87 -7.37
C ASP A 149 15.49 -0.56 -6.83
N GLU A 150 15.46 -0.75 -5.50
CA GLU A 150 15.44 -2.09 -4.89
C GLU A 150 14.24 -2.95 -5.32
N GLY A 151 13.03 -2.34 -5.41
CA GLY A 151 11.82 -3.04 -5.84
C GLY A 151 11.93 -3.50 -7.28
N HIS A 152 12.36 -2.63 -8.17
CA HIS A 152 12.52 -2.93 -9.58
C HIS A 152 13.63 -3.96 -9.82
N ASP A 153 14.76 -3.86 -9.14
CA ASP A 153 15.85 -4.85 -9.18
C ASP A 153 15.38 -6.24 -8.71
N ALA A 154 14.44 -6.27 -7.75
CA ALA A 154 13.83 -7.50 -7.26
C ALA A 154 12.65 -8.00 -8.12
N GLY A 155 12.29 -7.32 -9.21
CA GLY A 155 11.13 -7.63 -10.06
C GLY A 155 9.78 -7.46 -9.35
N LEU A 156 9.70 -6.51 -8.42
CA LEU A 156 8.50 -6.18 -7.66
C LEU A 156 7.98 -4.77 -7.99
N PRO A 157 6.68 -4.62 -8.32
CA PRO A 157 6.06 -3.31 -8.40
C PRO A 157 6.15 -2.59 -7.04
N VAL A 158 6.37 -1.27 -7.08
CA VAL A 158 6.48 -0.45 -5.88
C VAL A 158 5.28 0.47 -5.74
N ILE A 159 4.58 0.32 -4.62
CA ILE A 159 3.49 1.19 -4.20
C ILE A 159 4.09 2.35 -3.41
N VAL A 160 3.92 3.58 -3.87
CA VAL A 160 4.28 4.76 -3.08
C VAL A 160 3.04 5.36 -2.44
N GLU A 161 3.11 5.61 -1.14
CA GLU A 161 2.03 6.22 -0.35
C GLU A 161 2.40 7.65 0.04
N PRO A 162 2.09 8.69 -0.78
CA PRO A 162 2.30 10.08 -0.41
C PRO A 162 1.32 10.48 0.71
N LEU A 163 1.86 11.02 1.77
CA LEU A 163 1.11 11.49 2.93
C LEU A 163 1.68 12.84 3.39
N ALA A 164 0.84 13.85 3.47
CA ALA A 164 1.25 15.11 4.07
C ALA A 164 1.64 14.88 5.53
N SER A 165 2.81 15.37 5.92
CA SER A 165 3.35 15.20 7.27
C SER A 165 3.96 16.51 7.80
N GLY A 166 4.49 16.46 9.02
CA GLY A 166 4.89 17.63 9.77
C GLY A 166 3.75 18.23 10.61
N PRO A 167 3.91 19.42 11.16
CA PRO A 167 2.87 20.08 11.96
C PRO A 167 1.64 20.43 11.11
N LEU A 168 0.61 19.57 11.15
CA LEU A 168 -0.64 19.76 10.40
C LEU A 168 -1.73 20.44 11.23
N GLN A 169 -1.51 20.71 12.52
CA GLN A 169 -2.50 21.39 13.35
C GLN A 169 -2.78 22.80 12.83
N GLY A 170 -4.04 23.07 12.50
CA GLY A 170 -4.46 24.37 11.94
C GLY A 170 -4.14 24.55 10.45
N VAL A 171 -3.54 23.58 9.79
CA VAL A 171 -3.32 23.60 8.34
C VAL A 171 -4.65 23.36 7.63
N ALA A 172 -4.98 24.21 6.65
CA ALA A 172 -6.20 24.07 5.86
C ALA A 172 -6.19 22.74 5.07
N LEU A 173 -7.34 22.10 4.96
CA LEU A 173 -7.47 20.83 4.25
C LEU A 173 -6.99 20.91 2.79
N ALA A 174 -7.22 22.03 2.12
CA ALA A 174 -6.75 22.27 0.76
C ALA A 174 -5.20 22.29 0.66
N GLU A 175 -4.52 22.71 1.70
CA GLU A 175 -3.05 22.68 1.75
C GLU A 175 -2.53 21.26 1.98
N VAL A 176 -3.19 20.47 2.83
CA VAL A 176 -2.90 19.04 2.99
C VAL A 176 -3.07 18.32 1.65
N GLU A 177 -4.19 18.57 0.96
CA GLU A 177 -4.44 18.02 -0.37
C GLU A 177 -3.35 18.41 -1.38
N ARG A 178 -2.98 19.68 -1.43
CA ARG A 178 -1.92 20.17 -2.32
C ARG A 178 -0.61 19.43 -2.11
N ARG A 179 -0.21 19.23 -0.85
CA ARG A 179 1.02 18.49 -0.51
C ARG A 179 0.94 17.02 -0.93
N GLU A 180 -0.18 16.35 -0.68
CA GLU A 180 -0.35 14.94 -1.07
C GLU A 180 -0.36 14.78 -2.59
N LEU A 181 -1.01 15.67 -3.34
CA LEU A 181 -1.02 15.66 -4.80
C LEU A 181 0.37 15.98 -5.39
N GLU A 182 1.11 16.93 -4.79
CA GLU A 182 2.50 17.24 -5.15
C GLU A 182 3.40 16.01 -4.95
N GLY A 183 3.35 15.39 -3.77
CA GLY A 183 4.10 14.17 -3.47
C GLY A 183 3.74 13.02 -4.40
N ALA A 184 2.44 12.83 -4.68
CA ALA A 184 1.98 11.81 -5.60
C ALA A 184 2.53 12.02 -7.03
N ARG A 185 2.54 13.25 -7.52
CA ARG A 185 3.12 13.57 -8.83
C ARG A 185 4.61 13.29 -8.87
N ILE A 186 5.35 13.69 -7.85
CA ILE A 186 6.78 13.45 -7.74
C ILE A 186 7.08 11.95 -7.67
N ALA A 187 6.27 11.18 -6.92
CA ALA A 187 6.41 9.73 -6.84
C ALA A 187 6.24 9.05 -8.21
N VAL A 188 5.26 9.48 -9.01
CA VAL A 188 5.07 9.00 -10.38
C VAL A 188 6.29 9.30 -11.26
N GLU A 189 6.82 10.52 -11.22
CA GLU A 189 8.02 10.90 -11.99
C GLU A 189 9.28 10.17 -11.49
N ALA A 190 9.30 9.76 -10.23
CA ALA A 190 10.40 8.96 -9.67
C ALA A 190 10.31 7.47 -10.05
N GLY A 191 9.19 7.01 -10.64
CA GLY A 191 9.03 5.65 -11.13
C GLY A 191 8.10 4.76 -10.28
N ALA A 192 7.20 5.32 -9.48
CA ALA A 192 6.19 4.53 -8.76
C ALA A 192 5.29 3.76 -9.73
N ASP A 193 5.04 2.48 -9.45
CA ASP A 193 4.14 1.65 -10.26
C ASP A 193 2.68 1.77 -9.82
N ILE A 194 2.44 2.11 -8.56
CA ILE A 194 1.10 2.30 -7.98
C ILE A 194 1.17 3.48 -7.00
N ILE A 195 0.17 4.36 -7.04
CA ILE A 195 0.00 5.41 -6.04
C ILE A 195 -1.11 5.03 -5.07
N LYS A 196 -0.80 4.98 -3.77
CA LYS A 196 -1.79 4.76 -2.70
C LYS A 196 -1.99 6.06 -1.93
N MET A 197 -3.15 6.70 -2.04
CA MET A 197 -3.38 8.01 -1.45
C MET A 197 -4.82 8.22 -0.98
N LYS A 198 -5.06 9.31 -0.25
CA LYS A 198 -6.41 9.74 0.09
C LYS A 198 -7.21 10.08 -1.18
N ALA A 199 -8.48 9.70 -1.21
CA ALA A 199 -9.37 10.12 -2.27
C ALA A 199 -9.77 11.60 -2.07
N TRP A 200 -9.33 12.47 -3.00
CA TRP A 200 -9.66 13.88 -3.01
C TRP A 200 -10.73 14.16 -4.07
N ALA A 201 -11.92 14.56 -3.63
CA ALA A 201 -13.07 14.82 -4.52
C ALA A 201 -13.01 16.18 -5.23
N SER A 202 -12.01 17.00 -4.96
CA SER A 202 -11.77 18.29 -5.62
C SER A 202 -11.46 18.12 -7.11
N ASP A 203 -11.55 19.19 -7.87
CA ASP A 203 -11.16 19.17 -9.29
C ASP A 203 -9.68 18.84 -9.50
N ALA A 204 -8.80 19.24 -8.56
CA ALA A 204 -7.38 18.89 -8.59
C ALA A 204 -7.17 17.38 -8.36
N GLY A 205 -7.84 16.81 -7.36
CA GLY A 205 -7.79 15.37 -7.08
C GLY A 205 -8.34 14.53 -8.23
N LYS A 206 -9.51 14.88 -8.78
CA LYS A 206 -10.09 14.23 -9.96
C LYS A 206 -9.18 14.30 -11.17
N ARG A 207 -8.60 15.47 -11.43
CA ARG A 207 -7.63 15.67 -12.52
C ARG A 207 -6.41 14.77 -12.35
N PHE A 208 -5.83 14.73 -11.13
CA PHE A 208 -4.69 13.88 -10.85
C PHE A 208 -5.01 12.41 -11.18
N VAL A 209 -6.10 11.86 -10.64
CA VAL A 209 -6.48 10.47 -10.87
C VAL A 209 -6.72 10.18 -12.36
N SER A 210 -7.42 11.07 -13.08
CA SER A 210 -7.74 10.87 -14.50
C SER A 210 -6.53 10.98 -15.44
N THR A 211 -5.45 11.66 -15.03
CA THR A 211 -4.25 11.86 -15.85
C THR A 211 -3.03 11.07 -15.36
N CYS A 212 -3.16 10.36 -14.24
CA CYS A 212 -2.08 9.55 -13.69
C CYS A 212 -1.81 8.34 -14.60
N PRO A 213 -0.55 8.13 -15.06
CA PRO A 213 -0.23 7.03 -15.97
C PRO A 213 -0.19 5.65 -15.28
N VAL A 214 -0.21 5.62 -13.94
CA VAL A 214 -0.19 4.40 -13.14
C VAL A 214 -1.47 4.27 -12.31
N PRO A 215 -1.87 3.06 -11.89
CA PRO A 215 -3.04 2.88 -11.04
C PRO A 215 -2.96 3.71 -9.75
N VAL A 216 -4.05 4.43 -9.44
CA VAL A 216 -4.22 5.11 -8.16
C VAL A 216 -5.22 4.33 -7.33
N VAL A 217 -4.85 3.98 -6.10
CA VAL A 217 -5.70 3.27 -5.14
C VAL A 217 -5.94 4.12 -3.90
N ALA A 218 -7.13 4.02 -3.33
CA ALA A 218 -7.48 4.84 -2.19
C ALA A 218 -7.06 4.19 -0.87
N LEU A 219 -6.62 5.01 0.09
CA LEU A 219 -6.48 4.59 1.47
C LEU A 219 -7.81 4.76 2.22
N GLY A 220 -8.13 3.80 3.11
CA GLY A 220 -9.40 3.76 3.84
C GLY A 220 -9.50 4.67 5.07
N GLY A 221 -8.46 5.44 5.37
CA GLY A 221 -8.43 6.38 6.50
C GLY A 221 -8.47 5.73 7.89
N GLN A 222 -8.63 6.59 8.90
CA GLN A 222 -8.80 6.20 10.31
C GLN A 222 -10.26 5.80 10.58
N LEU A 223 -10.50 5.12 11.70
CA LEU A 223 -11.84 4.75 12.12
C LEU A 223 -12.76 5.98 12.15
N SER A 224 -13.81 5.97 11.34
CA SER A 224 -14.91 6.93 11.39
C SER A 224 -16.08 6.36 12.19
N GLY A 225 -16.88 7.24 12.78
CA GLY A 225 -17.94 6.86 13.73
C GLY A 225 -19.02 5.94 13.17
N GLN A 226 -19.33 6.02 11.87
CA GLN A 226 -20.41 5.27 11.23
C GLN A 226 -19.95 4.42 10.07
N SER A 227 -20.54 3.23 9.90
CA SER A 227 -20.22 2.31 8.79
C SER A 227 -20.58 2.88 7.41
N GLY A 228 -21.61 3.74 7.35
CA GLY A 228 -22.04 4.42 6.12
C GLY A 228 -20.96 5.32 5.53
N ASP A 229 -20.27 6.07 6.37
CA ASP A 229 -19.21 7.00 5.95
C ASP A 229 -18.07 6.31 5.19
N VAL A 230 -17.75 5.05 5.58
CA VAL A 230 -16.71 4.25 4.91
C VAL A 230 -17.14 3.88 3.50
N VAL A 231 -18.38 3.40 3.35
CA VAL A 231 -18.94 2.98 2.06
C VAL A 231 -19.05 4.17 1.11
N ASP A 232 -19.50 5.32 1.59
CA ASP A 232 -19.64 6.52 0.77
C ASP A 232 -18.27 7.09 0.35
N THR A 233 -17.27 7.04 1.24
CA THR A 233 -15.90 7.40 0.90
C THR A 233 -15.34 6.48 -0.20
N ILE A 234 -15.63 5.17 -0.12
CA ILE A 234 -15.18 4.20 -1.12
C ILE A 234 -15.87 4.46 -2.47
N LYS A 235 -17.19 4.66 -2.48
CA LYS A 235 -17.92 5.00 -3.70
C LYS A 235 -17.31 6.24 -4.37
N MET A 236 -17.11 7.31 -3.60
CA MET A 236 -16.50 8.54 -4.11
C MET A 236 -15.12 8.28 -4.70
N ALA A 237 -14.28 7.47 -4.06
CA ALA A 237 -12.96 7.12 -4.59
C ALA A 237 -13.05 6.38 -5.94
N LEU A 238 -14.00 5.46 -6.08
CA LEU A 238 -14.22 4.72 -7.31
C LEU A 238 -14.83 5.61 -8.42
N ASP A 239 -15.74 6.51 -8.05
CA ASP A 239 -16.39 7.45 -8.97
C ASP A 239 -15.40 8.44 -9.61
N ILE A 240 -14.34 8.82 -8.88
CA ILE A 240 -13.27 9.65 -9.44
C ILE A 240 -12.23 8.86 -10.26
N GLY A 241 -12.38 7.53 -10.38
CA GLY A 241 -11.55 6.66 -11.22
C GLY A 241 -10.43 5.91 -10.51
N MET A 242 -10.41 5.88 -9.17
CA MET A 242 -9.42 5.07 -8.47
C MET A 242 -9.64 3.56 -8.70
N ARG A 243 -8.54 2.82 -8.83
CA ARG A 243 -8.48 1.40 -9.23
C ARG A 243 -8.50 0.43 -8.03
N GLY A 244 -8.94 0.87 -6.86
CA GLY A 244 -9.08 0.01 -5.69
C GLY A 244 -8.99 0.73 -4.36
N ILE A 245 -9.08 -0.07 -3.30
CA ILE A 245 -9.17 0.41 -1.92
C ILE A 245 -8.24 -0.42 -1.03
N PHE A 246 -7.51 0.28 -0.17
CA PHE A 246 -6.76 -0.29 0.95
C PHE A 246 -7.46 0.13 2.25
N VAL A 247 -8.40 -0.68 2.75
CA VAL A 247 -9.20 -0.35 3.92
C VAL A 247 -8.83 -1.24 5.11
N GLY A 248 -8.33 -0.62 6.18
CA GLY A 248 -7.82 -1.28 7.39
C GLY A 248 -8.59 -0.89 8.64
N ARG A 249 -8.13 0.12 9.37
CA ARG A 249 -8.66 0.55 10.68
C ARG A 249 -10.16 0.76 10.70
N ASN A 250 -10.72 1.33 9.66
CA ASN A 250 -12.18 1.50 9.52
C ASN A 250 -12.95 0.18 9.52
N ILE A 251 -12.28 -0.95 9.25
CA ILE A 251 -12.86 -2.29 9.26
C ILE A 251 -12.52 -2.99 10.57
N TRP A 252 -11.25 -3.34 10.77
CA TRP A 252 -10.84 -4.29 11.80
C TRP A 252 -10.78 -3.72 13.23
N GLN A 253 -10.94 -2.39 13.43
CA GLN A 253 -11.13 -1.80 14.77
C GLN A 253 -12.57 -1.89 15.28
N ARG A 254 -13.50 -2.44 14.49
CA ARG A 254 -14.88 -2.72 14.89
C ARG A 254 -15.01 -4.11 15.53
N PRO A 255 -16.09 -4.39 16.24
CA PRO A 255 -16.42 -5.76 16.65
C PRO A 255 -16.40 -6.71 15.44
N ARG A 256 -15.81 -7.90 15.60
CA ARG A 256 -15.49 -8.82 14.48
C ARG A 256 -16.67 -9.07 13.52
N THR A 257 -17.86 -9.33 14.06
CA THR A 257 -19.08 -9.58 13.24
C THR A 257 -19.45 -8.37 12.40
N GLU A 258 -19.42 -7.19 13.00
CA GLU A 258 -19.70 -5.93 12.30
C GLU A 258 -18.63 -5.68 11.19
N ALA A 259 -17.38 -5.92 11.53
CA ALA A 259 -16.26 -5.74 10.63
C ALA A 259 -16.35 -6.64 9.39
N LEU A 260 -16.71 -7.92 9.56
CA LEU A 260 -16.92 -8.86 8.44
C LEU A 260 -18.11 -8.44 7.58
N THR A 261 -19.24 -8.11 8.19
CA THR A 261 -20.44 -7.61 7.47
C THR A 261 -20.12 -6.31 6.68
N LEU A 262 -19.32 -5.41 7.28
CA LEU A 262 -18.92 -4.18 6.59
C LEU A 262 -17.95 -4.51 5.42
N MET A 263 -17.01 -5.44 5.58
CA MET A 263 -16.12 -5.86 4.52
C MET A 263 -16.88 -6.48 3.33
N GLU A 264 -17.92 -7.29 3.58
CA GLU A 264 -18.81 -7.81 2.54
C GLU A 264 -19.51 -6.69 1.75
N LYS A 265 -20.00 -5.65 2.46
CA LYS A 265 -20.60 -4.47 1.82
C LYS A 265 -19.57 -3.71 0.98
N VAL A 266 -18.36 -3.52 1.52
CA VAL A 266 -17.26 -2.87 0.82
C VAL A 266 -16.88 -3.65 -0.42
N SER A 267 -16.75 -4.97 -0.32
CA SER A 267 -16.44 -5.85 -1.46
C SER A 267 -17.46 -5.69 -2.60
N LYS A 268 -18.76 -5.70 -2.27
CA LYS A 268 -19.83 -5.48 -3.26
C LYS A 268 -19.76 -4.11 -3.92
N VAL A 269 -19.30 -3.08 -3.22
CA VAL A 269 -19.16 -1.73 -3.80
C VAL A 269 -17.93 -1.65 -4.70
N VAL A 270 -16.85 -2.35 -4.35
CA VAL A 270 -15.61 -2.34 -5.14
C VAL A 270 -15.75 -3.10 -6.44
N HIS A 271 -16.43 -4.26 -6.41
CA HIS A 271 -16.48 -5.18 -7.56
C HIS A 271 -17.81 -5.13 -8.36
N GLY A 272 -18.84 -4.46 -7.86
CA GLY A 272 -20.16 -4.29 -8.51
C GLY A 272 -21.15 -5.31 -8.03
#